data_93f488e8fc3e30b022b84f698127e009
#
_entry.id   93f488e8fc3e30b022b84f698127e009
#
_cell.length_a   1.000
_cell.length_b   1.000
_cell.length_c   1.000
_cell.angle_alpha   90.00
_cell.angle_beta   90.00
_cell.angle_gamma   90.00
#
_symmetry.space_group_name_H-M   'P 1'
#
loop_
_entity.id
_entity.type
_entity.pdbx_description
1 polymer ?
#
loop_
_entity_poly.entity_id
_entity_poly.type
_entity_poly.pdbx_seq_one_letter_code
_entity_poly.pdbx_strand_id
1 'polypeptide(L)'
;MAENGGMPVNQQDRREQIRQEVLASGFVRIEGLAAKHGVSGMTIHRDLDVLEQQGWLRKVRGGATSTPTALLETSVRARIADAADEKARIAKHAVRLVSPGQVVALDDSTSALAVAERLAPLGPLTVVTNFLSVINLLSGEPGLHLIGLGGDYQPPYDAFLGLHTASMARTMRSDVLFMSTTAVVEGHCLHRSQETIQVKRALMETTGKRVLLLDHSKFDRRAVHELAPLTEFDVVVVDPGTPKPLFDELRSAGVALEVAEG
;
A
#
# COMPACT_ATOMS: atom_id res chain seq x y z
N MET A 1 2.67 -12.05 -51.21
CA MET A 1 3.59 -11.43 -50.24
C MET A 1 2.83 -10.30 -49.56
N ALA A 2 2.31 -10.52 -48.39
CA ALA A 2 1.61 -9.52 -47.60
C ALA A 2 2.56 -9.07 -46.46
N GLU A 3 3.03 -7.85 -46.51
CA GLU A 3 3.81 -7.20 -45.46
C GLU A 3 2.89 -6.95 -44.28
N ASN A 4 3.18 -7.63 -43.19
CA ASN A 4 2.57 -7.41 -41.88
C ASN A 4 3.23 -6.18 -41.25
N GLY A 5 2.77 -4.97 -41.65
CA GLY A 5 3.12 -3.70 -41.03
C GLY A 5 2.47 -3.60 -39.65
N GLY A 6 3.11 -4.18 -38.60
CA GLY A 6 2.69 -3.93 -37.23
C GLY A 6 2.82 -2.46 -36.90
N MET A 7 1.73 -1.82 -36.45
CA MET A 7 1.76 -0.45 -35.93
C MET A 7 2.80 -0.38 -34.80
N PRO A 8 3.57 0.72 -34.72
CA PRO A 8 4.52 0.90 -33.62
C PRO A 8 3.77 0.85 -32.30
N VAL A 9 4.10 -0.12 -31.44
CA VAL A 9 3.54 -0.25 -30.10
C VAL A 9 3.77 1.08 -29.38
N ASN A 10 2.69 1.72 -28.95
CA ASN A 10 2.73 2.97 -28.18
C ASN A 10 3.69 2.79 -26.98
N GLN A 11 4.41 3.84 -26.59
CA GLN A 11 5.37 3.83 -25.50
C GLN A 11 4.75 3.32 -24.18
N GLN A 12 3.50 3.68 -23.92
CA GLN A 12 2.78 3.27 -22.71
C GLN A 12 2.42 1.79 -22.75
N ASP A 13 1.96 1.28 -23.88
CA ASP A 13 1.65 -0.15 -24.09
C ASP A 13 2.92 -1.00 -23.99
N ARG A 14 4.06 -0.51 -24.53
CA ARG A 14 5.35 -1.18 -24.42
C ARG A 14 5.80 -1.30 -22.97
N ARG A 15 5.69 -0.23 -22.16
CA ARG A 15 6.04 -0.24 -20.75
C ARG A 15 5.17 -1.22 -19.97
N GLU A 16 3.87 -1.27 -20.27
CA GLU A 16 2.97 -2.24 -19.63
C GLU A 16 3.35 -3.68 -20.01
N GLN A 17 3.68 -3.96 -21.26
CA GLN A 17 4.15 -5.29 -21.68
C GLN A 17 5.48 -5.68 -21.00
N ILE A 18 6.43 -4.73 -20.89
CA ILE A 18 7.68 -4.94 -20.17
C ILE A 18 7.40 -5.25 -18.69
N ARG A 19 6.50 -4.51 -18.05
CA ARG A 19 6.09 -4.74 -16.66
C ARG A 19 5.55 -6.15 -16.47
N GLN A 20 4.61 -6.58 -17.31
CA GLN A 20 4.01 -7.91 -17.26
C GLN A 20 5.06 -9.01 -17.46
N GLU A 21 5.99 -8.83 -18.39
CA GLU A 21 7.04 -9.80 -18.64
C GLU A 21 8.00 -9.93 -17.48
N VAL A 22 8.40 -8.82 -16.86
CA VAL A 22 9.24 -8.83 -15.65
C VAL A 22 8.53 -9.51 -14.49
N LEU A 23 7.24 -9.27 -14.30
CA LEU A 23 6.44 -9.91 -13.26
C LEU A 23 6.30 -11.42 -13.49
N ALA A 24 6.08 -11.85 -14.74
CA ALA A 24 5.89 -13.24 -15.09
C ALA A 24 7.19 -14.07 -15.04
N SER A 25 8.33 -13.48 -15.48
CA SER A 25 9.60 -14.18 -15.62
C SER A 25 10.58 -13.96 -14.45
N GLY A 26 10.31 -12.99 -13.58
CA GLY A 26 11.18 -12.62 -12.47
C GLY A 26 12.42 -11.83 -12.88
N PHE A 27 12.90 -11.99 -14.11
CA PHE A 27 14.05 -11.30 -14.67
C PHE A 27 13.94 -11.21 -16.21
N VAL A 28 14.29 -10.04 -16.77
CA VAL A 28 14.35 -9.81 -18.22
C VAL A 28 15.69 -9.19 -18.63
N ARG A 29 16.17 -9.53 -19.81
CA ARG A 29 17.39 -8.94 -20.39
C ARG A 29 17.02 -7.75 -21.30
N ILE A 30 17.81 -6.68 -21.26
CA ILE A 30 17.63 -5.50 -22.11
C ILE A 30 17.68 -5.86 -23.58
N GLU A 31 18.63 -6.73 -23.98
CA GLU A 31 18.76 -7.18 -25.36
C GLU A 31 17.51 -7.93 -25.85
N GLY A 32 16.96 -8.82 -25.00
CA GLY A 32 15.72 -9.56 -25.29
C GLY A 32 14.52 -8.64 -25.46
N LEU A 33 14.36 -7.66 -24.56
CA LEU A 33 13.30 -6.65 -24.67
C LEU A 33 13.46 -5.78 -25.91
N ALA A 34 14.69 -5.34 -26.23
CA ALA A 34 14.98 -4.55 -27.43
C ALA A 34 14.61 -5.29 -28.70
N ALA A 35 14.99 -6.55 -28.81
CA ALA A 35 14.65 -7.42 -29.94
C ALA A 35 13.13 -7.66 -30.05
N LYS A 36 12.47 -7.97 -28.94
CA LYS A 36 11.03 -8.26 -28.89
C LYS A 36 10.18 -7.07 -29.28
N HIS A 37 10.55 -5.87 -28.82
CA HIS A 37 9.77 -4.64 -29.08
C HIS A 37 10.25 -3.85 -30.30
N GLY A 38 11.29 -4.32 -31.00
CA GLY A 38 11.82 -3.67 -32.20
C GLY A 38 12.39 -2.26 -31.96
N VAL A 39 12.95 -2.00 -30.76
CA VAL A 39 13.50 -0.71 -30.35
C VAL A 39 14.96 -0.82 -29.92
N SER A 40 15.65 0.32 -29.83
CA SER A 40 17.03 0.33 -29.37
C SER A 40 17.16 -0.03 -27.88
N GLY A 41 18.32 -0.60 -27.47
CA GLY A 41 18.60 -0.83 -26.05
C GLY A 41 18.51 0.46 -25.20
N MET A 42 18.86 1.62 -25.77
CA MET A 42 18.70 2.91 -25.10
C MET A 42 17.23 3.26 -24.84
N THR A 43 16.32 2.89 -25.74
CA THR A 43 14.87 3.07 -25.54
C THR A 43 14.38 2.18 -24.40
N ILE A 44 14.82 0.93 -24.37
CA ILE A 44 14.50 0.02 -23.25
C ILE A 44 15.07 0.55 -21.92
N HIS A 45 16.31 1.06 -21.90
CA HIS A 45 16.86 1.67 -20.69
C HIS A 45 15.97 2.78 -20.15
N ARG A 46 15.47 3.69 -21.01
CA ARG A 46 14.56 4.78 -20.60
C ARG A 46 13.21 4.25 -20.11
N ASP A 47 12.68 3.21 -20.75
CA ASP A 47 11.41 2.59 -20.30
C ASP A 47 11.60 1.90 -18.94
N LEU A 48 12.72 1.19 -18.74
CA LEU A 48 13.07 0.59 -17.45
C LEU A 48 13.33 1.66 -16.38
N ASP A 49 13.94 2.81 -16.69
CA ASP A 49 14.13 3.92 -15.75
C ASP A 49 12.78 4.43 -15.23
N VAL A 50 11.81 4.59 -16.11
CA VAL A 50 10.46 5.03 -15.72
C VAL A 50 9.75 3.98 -14.87
N LEU A 51 9.83 2.70 -15.26
CA LEU A 51 9.23 1.60 -14.48
C LEU A 51 9.90 1.41 -13.12
N GLU A 52 11.22 1.63 -13.02
CA GLU A 52 11.95 1.61 -11.76
C GLU A 52 11.56 2.78 -10.87
N GLN A 53 11.45 4.02 -11.41
CA GLN A 53 10.95 5.17 -10.68
C GLN A 53 9.52 5.00 -10.20
N GLN A 54 8.70 4.25 -10.93
CA GLN A 54 7.35 3.86 -10.55
C GLN A 54 7.31 2.68 -9.57
N GLY A 55 8.47 2.03 -9.30
CA GLY A 55 8.60 0.92 -8.36
C GLY A 55 8.12 -0.43 -8.88
N TRP A 56 7.93 -0.60 -10.19
CA TRP A 56 7.46 -1.86 -10.79
C TRP A 56 8.55 -2.92 -10.94
N LEU A 57 9.79 -2.47 -11.05
CA LEU A 57 10.95 -3.34 -11.25
C LEU A 57 12.20 -2.67 -10.70
N ARG A 58 13.30 -3.42 -10.66
CA ARG A 58 14.63 -2.93 -10.37
C ARG A 58 15.57 -3.22 -11.52
N LYS A 59 16.30 -2.19 -11.96
CA LYS A 59 17.39 -2.38 -12.93
C LYS A 59 18.57 -3.08 -12.28
N VAL A 60 19.11 -4.06 -12.99
CA VAL A 60 20.33 -4.76 -12.63
C VAL A 60 21.27 -4.76 -13.85
N ARG A 61 22.50 -5.23 -13.68
CA ARG A 61 23.47 -5.27 -14.78
C ARG A 61 22.93 -6.14 -15.93
N GLY A 62 22.65 -5.51 -17.08
CA GLY A 62 22.16 -6.17 -18.30
C GLY A 62 20.65 -6.48 -18.35
N GLY A 63 19.86 -6.03 -17.37
CA GLY A 63 18.43 -6.32 -17.36
C GLY A 63 17.63 -5.63 -16.28
N ALA A 64 16.47 -6.20 -15.99
CA ALA A 64 15.59 -5.80 -14.90
C ALA A 64 14.99 -7.02 -14.21
N THR A 65 14.68 -6.88 -12.93
CA THR A 65 14.06 -7.94 -12.12
C THR A 65 12.82 -7.42 -11.44
N SER A 66 11.81 -8.28 -11.33
CA SER A 66 10.59 -8.04 -10.54
C SER A 66 10.81 -8.29 -9.04
N THR A 67 11.95 -8.89 -8.66
CA THR A 67 12.19 -9.24 -7.28
C THR A 67 12.45 -7.98 -6.46
N PRO A 68 11.47 -7.43 -5.73
CA PRO A 68 11.81 -6.53 -4.65
C PRO A 68 12.63 -7.37 -3.68
N THR A 69 13.84 -6.93 -3.34
CA THR A 69 14.43 -7.46 -2.11
C THR A 69 13.43 -7.19 -0.99
N ALA A 70 13.28 -8.11 -0.03
CA ALA A 70 12.34 -7.96 1.09
C ALA A 70 12.50 -6.63 1.86
N LEU A 71 13.54 -5.87 1.55
CA LEU A 71 13.90 -4.57 2.14
C LEU A 71 13.56 -3.35 1.24
N LEU A 72 13.24 -3.51 -0.06
CA LEU A 72 12.94 -2.38 -0.94
C LEU A 72 11.43 -2.13 -1.00
N GLU A 73 11.01 -0.96 -0.58
CA GLU A 73 9.63 -0.51 -0.73
C GLU A 73 9.33 -0.17 -2.19
N THR A 74 8.16 -0.58 -2.66
CA THR A 74 7.60 -0.10 -3.92
C THR A 74 7.08 1.32 -3.73
N SER A 75 7.20 2.16 -4.78
CA SER A 75 6.69 3.53 -4.71
C SER A 75 5.20 3.55 -4.36
N VAL A 76 4.75 4.63 -3.71
CA VAL A 76 3.33 4.84 -3.37
C VAL A 76 2.44 4.70 -4.59
N ARG A 77 2.84 5.22 -5.76
CA ARG A 77 2.07 5.11 -7.02
C ARG A 77 1.83 3.65 -7.42
N ALA A 78 2.86 2.82 -7.33
CA ALA A 78 2.73 1.38 -7.62
C ALA A 78 1.81 0.71 -6.59
N ARG A 79 1.95 1.06 -5.31
CA ARG A 79 1.09 0.53 -4.23
C ARG A 79 -0.38 0.95 -4.37
N ILE A 80 -0.67 2.15 -4.88
CA ILE A 80 -2.05 2.62 -5.14
C ILE A 80 -2.70 1.76 -6.23
N ALA A 81 -1.99 1.49 -7.33
CA ALA A 81 -2.50 0.71 -8.44
C ALA A 81 -2.63 -0.80 -8.13
N ASP A 82 -1.83 -1.31 -7.19
CA ASP A 82 -1.82 -2.70 -6.80
C ASP A 82 -3.05 -3.03 -5.94
N ALA A 83 -3.83 -4.05 -6.30
CA ALA A 83 -5.06 -4.47 -5.62
C ALA A 83 -6.05 -3.29 -5.39
N ALA A 84 -6.24 -2.41 -6.37
CA ALA A 84 -7.04 -1.20 -6.22
C ALA A 84 -8.52 -1.51 -5.94
N ASP A 85 -9.09 -2.50 -6.62
CA ASP A 85 -10.49 -2.93 -6.45
C ASP A 85 -10.72 -3.55 -5.06
N GLU A 86 -9.77 -4.36 -4.58
CA GLU A 86 -9.80 -4.97 -3.26
C GLU A 86 -9.77 -3.88 -2.17
N LYS A 87 -8.86 -2.92 -2.27
CA LYS A 87 -8.79 -1.77 -1.35
C LYS A 87 -10.05 -0.93 -1.36
N ALA A 88 -10.65 -0.73 -2.53
CA ALA A 88 -11.90 0.01 -2.65
C ALA A 88 -13.05 -0.69 -1.93
N ARG A 89 -13.15 -2.04 -2.03
CA ARG A 89 -14.14 -2.86 -1.30
C ARG A 89 -13.89 -2.83 0.20
N ILE A 90 -12.63 -3.06 0.63
CA ILE A 90 -12.21 -2.99 2.03
C ILE A 90 -12.56 -1.62 2.63
N ALA A 91 -12.23 -0.52 1.93
CA ALA A 91 -12.52 0.83 2.38
C ALA A 91 -14.03 1.10 2.48
N LYS A 92 -14.84 0.64 1.52
CA LYS A 92 -16.32 0.74 1.55
C LYS A 92 -16.90 0.03 2.78
N HIS A 93 -16.30 -1.10 3.18
CA HIS A 93 -16.70 -1.82 4.38
C HIS A 93 -16.23 -1.08 5.64
N ALA A 94 -14.94 -0.75 5.71
CA ALA A 94 -14.29 -0.18 6.89
C ALA A 94 -14.86 1.19 7.29
N VAL A 95 -15.27 2.01 6.32
CA VAL A 95 -15.83 3.35 6.58
C VAL A 95 -17.13 3.31 7.40
N ARG A 96 -17.83 2.19 7.44
CA ARG A 96 -19.02 1.97 8.27
C ARG A 96 -18.72 1.96 9.78
N LEU A 97 -17.44 1.80 10.13
CA LEU A 97 -16.95 1.83 11.51
C LEU A 97 -16.71 3.26 12.02
N VAL A 98 -16.92 4.27 11.17
CA VAL A 98 -16.74 5.70 11.49
C VAL A 98 -18.09 6.34 11.79
N SER A 99 -18.12 7.15 12.84
CA SER A 99 -19.28 7.97 13.19
C SER A 99 -18.92 9.46 13.20
N PRO A 100 -19.86 10.36 12.88
CA PRO A 100 -19.63 11.82 12.98
C PRO A 100 -19.11 12.24 14.36
N GLY A 101 -18.20 13.19 14.39
CA GLY A 101 -17.59 13.72 15.61
C GLY A 101 -16.35 12.98 16.09
N GLN A 102 -16.01 11.83 15.48
CA GLN A 102 -14.86 11.03 15.86
C GLN A 102 -13.52 11.61 15.39
N VAL A 103 -12.46 11.23 16.09
CA VAL A 103 -11.07 11.38 15.68
C VAL A 103 -10.63 10.09 14.99
N VAL A 104 -10.34 10.18 13.69
CA VAL A 104 -9.92 9.08 12.84
C VAL A 104 -8.43 9.18 12.56
N ALA A 105 -7.64 8.18 12.95
CA ALA A 105 -6.24 8.08 12.58
C ALA A 105 -6.08 7.22 11.31
N LEU A 106 -5.22 7.66 10.41
CA LEU A 106 -4.87 6.97 9.17
C LEU A 106 -3.35 6.85 9.07
N ASP A 107 -2.86 5.63 8.85
CA ASP A 107 -1.44 5.38 8.61
C ASP A 107 -0.99 5.72 7.17
N ASP A 108 0.28 5.45 6.84
CA ASP A 108 0.89 5.67 5.53
C ASP A 108 0.57 4.58 4.48
N SER A 109 -0.49 3.81 4.68
CA SER A 109 -0.89 2.76 3.74
C SER A 109 -1.84 3.25 2.66
N THR A 110 -1.73 2.67 1.47
CA THR A 110 -2.68 2.95 0.37
C THR A 110 -4.07 2.36 0.62
N SER A 111 -4.21 1.42 1.55
CA SER A 111 -5.53 0.95 2.03
C SER A 111 -6.20 2.01 2.92
N ALA A 112 -5.44 2.69 3.80
CA ALA A 112 -5.95 3.82 4.57
C ALA A 112 -6.27 5.02 3.68
N LEU A 113 -5.50 5.27 2.61
CA LEU A 113 -5.84 6.28 1.60
C LEU A 113 -7.20 6.01 0.96
N ALA A 114 -7.50 4.75 0.60
CA ALA A 114 -8.81 4.38 0.06
C ALA A 114 -9.97 4.60 1.06
N VAL A 115 -9.70 4.50 2.38
CA VAL A 115 -10.67 4.91 3.42
C VAL A 115 -10.80 6.44 3.44
N ALA A 116 -9.68 7.18 3.38
CA ALA A 116 -9.67 8.65 3.38
C ALA A 116 -10.57 9.24 2.27
N GLU A 117 -10.55 8.65 1.07
CA GLU A 117 -11.39 9.04 -0.08
C GLU A 117 -12.90 9.03 0.23
N ARG A 118 -13.31 8.38 1.32
CA ARG A 118 -14.70 8.16 1.71
C ARG A 118 -15.12 8.89 2.98
N LEU A 119 -14.20 9.63 3.62
CA LEU A 119 -14.47 10.27 4.91
C LEU A 119 -15.25 11.58 4.81
N ALA A 120 -15.05 12.38 3.76
CA ALA A 120 -15.64 13.70 3.64
C ALA A 120 -17.17 13.73 3.84
N PRO A 121 -17.98 12.78 3.29
CA PRO A 121 -19.42 12.75 3.50
C PRO A 121 -19.87 12.43 4.93
N LEU A 122 -18.96 11.93 5.79
CA LEU A 122 -19.26 11.52 7.17
C LEU A 122 -18.98 12.61 8.19
N GLY A 123 -18.52 13.80 7.76
CA GLY A 123 -18.22 14.90 8.67
C GLY A 123 -19.38 15.30 9.60
N PRO A 124 -19.09 16.00 10.71
CA PRO A 124 -17.76 16.51 11.08
C PRO A 124 -16.82 15.41 11.63
N LEU A 125 -15.54 15.43 11.22
CA LEU A 125 -14.51 14.51 11.71
C LEU A 125 -13.19 15.26 11.97
N THR A 126 -12.37 14.74 12.88
CA THR A 126 -10.95 15.08 12.95
C THR A 126 -10.13 13.93 12.36
N VAL A 127 -9.25 14.20 11.41
CA VAL A 127 -8.38 13.20 10.79
C VAL A 127 -6.93 13.46 11.18
N VAL A 128 -6.26 12.43 11.68
CA VAL A 128 -4.83 12.45 12.07
C VAL A 128 -4.06 11.53 11.15
N THR A 129 -3.01 12.01 10.49
CA THR A 129 -2.22 11.19 9.58
C THR A 129 -0.79 11.69 9.40
N ASN A 130 0.13 10.78 9.13
CA ASN A 130 1.49 11.07 8.68
C ASN A 130 1.67 10.93 7.16
N PHE A 131 0.62 10.59 6.42
CA PHE A 131 0.65 10.28 5.00
C PHE A 131 0.38 11.53 4.16
N LEU A 132 1.37 11.98 3.36
CA LEU A 132 1.25 13.20 2.57
C LEU A 132 0.13 13.11 1.52
N SER A 133 -0.07 11.93 0.90
CA SER A 133 -1.20 11.72 -0.02
C SER A 133 -2.55 11.95 0.66
N VAL A 134 -2.76 11.51 1.90
CA VAL A 134 -3.99 11.77 2.67
C VAL A 134 -4.10 13.24 3.04
N ILE A 135 -2.99 13.88 3.44
CA ILE A 135 -2.96 15.33 3.74
C ILE A 135 -3.40 16.13 2.52
N ASN A 136 -2.84 15.83 1.35
CA ASN A 136 -3.19 16.52 0.10
C ASN A 136 -4.66 16.28 -0.31
N LEU A 137 -5.14 15.04 -0.14
CA LEU A 137 -6.51 14.65 -0.48
C LEU A 137 -7.56 15.39 0.36
N LEU A 138 -7.33 15.49 1.67
CA LEU A 138 -8.31 16.01 2.62
C LEU A 138 -8.11 17.50 2.95
N SER A 139 -7.07 18.13 2.39
CA SER A 139 -6.79 19.54 2.62
C SER A 139 -7.91 20.42 2.04
N GLY A 140 -8.55 21.18 2.92
CA GLY A 140 -9.63 22.08 2.54
C GLY A 140 -11.01 21.43 2.41
N GLU A 141 -11.15 20.13 2.69
CA GLU A 141 -12.46 19.45 2.67
C GLU A 141 -13.37 20.00 3.80
N PRO A 142 -14.57 20.50 3.44
CA PRO A 142 -15.51 21.01 4.44
C PRO A 142 -15.93 19.94 5.46
N GLY A 143 -16.02 20.32 6.73
CA GLY A 143 -16.42 19.42 7.80
C GLY A 143 -15.31 18.47 8.29
N LEU A 144 -14.10 18.58 7.76
CA LEU A 144 -12.93 17.83 8.23
C LEU A 144 -11.91 18.76 8.90
N HIS A 145 -11.50 18.42 10.12
CA HIS A 145 -10.33 19.00 10.78
C HIS A 145 -9.14 18.07 10.58
N LEU A 146 -8.12 18.52 9.83
CA LEU A 146 -6.97 17.72 9.47
C LEU A 146 -5.75 18.04 10.33
N ILE A 147 -5.15 17.03 10.94
CA ILE A 147 -3.90 17.09 11.70
C ILE A 147 -2.85 16.27 10.99
N GLY A 148 -1.88 16.93 10.35
CA GLY A 148 -0.71 16.28 9.75
C GLY A 148 0.39 16.04 10.78
N LEU A 149 0.80 14.79 10.97
CA LEU A 149 1.96 14.43 11.78
C LEU A 149 3.23 14.69 10.95
N GLY A 150 3.97 15.73 11.31
CA GLY A 150 5.25 16.07 10.66
C GLY A 150 6.41 15.18 11.12
N GLY A 151 7.56 15.36 10.49
CA GLY A 151 8.78 14.60 10.78
C GLY A 151 9.69 14.54 9.56
N ASP A 152 10.49 13.48 9.41
CA ASP A 152 11.36 13.26 8.27
C ASP A 152 10.56 12.71 7.09
N TYR A 153 10.48 13.47 6.00
CA TYR A 153 9.76 13.03 4.81
C TYR A 153 10.53 11.93 4.07
N GLN A 154 9.86 10.81 3.85
CA GLN A 154 10.41 9.65 3.16
C GLN A 154 9.70 9.43 1.81
N PRO A 155 10.33 9.83 0.68
CA PRO A 155 9.71 9.78 -0.65
C PRO A 155 9.17 8.41 -1.06
N PRO A 156 9.80 7.25 -0.76
CA PRO A 156 9.27 5.95 -1.13
C PRO A 156 7.91 5.65 -0.48
N TYR A 157 7.69 6.18 0.72
CA TYR A 157 6.45 6.00 1.49
C TYR A 157 5.45 7.14 1.26
N ASP A 158 5.90 8.29 0.73
CA ASP A 158 5.15 9.55 0.64
C ASP A 158 4.62 9.97 2.03
N ALA A 159 5.42 9.76 3.06
CA ALA A 159 5.02 9.92 4.45
C ALA A 159 6.11 10.56 5.29
N PHE A 160 5.68 11.17 6.39
CA PHE A 160 6.56 11.62 7.46
C PHE A 160 6.80 10.47 8.42
N LEU A 161 8.07 10.15 8.70
CA LEU A 161 8.47 9.03 9.56
C LEU A 161 9.49 9.50 10.61
N GLY A 162 9.97 8.53 11.40
CA GLY A 162 11.01 8.74 12.39
C GLY A 162 10.50 9.12 13.78
N LEU A 163 11.47 9.46 14.65
CA LEU A 163 11.23 9.68 16.07
C LEU A 163 10.26 10.84 16.36
N HIS A 164 10.39 11.93 15.61
CA HIS A 164 9.54 13.11 15.80
C HIS A 164 8.08 12.79 15.48
N THR A 165 7.81 12.10 14.37
CA THR A 165 6.47 11.68 13.97
C THR A 165 5.86 10.73 15.00
N ALA A 166 6.61 9.72 15.44
CA ALA A 166 6.16 8.78 16.46
C ALA A 166 5.90 9.47 17.81
N SER A 167 6.74 10.42 18.21
CA SER A 167 6.55 11.19 19.44
C SER A 167 5.29 12.05 19.35
N MET A 168 5.05 12.72 18.22
CA MET A 168 3.84 13.50 18.00
C MET A 168 2.58 12.61 18.04
N ALA A 169 2.61 11.44 17.38
CA ALA A 169 1.52 10.46 17.41
C ALA A 169 1.14 10.06 18.84
N ARG A 170 2.12 9.85 19.73
CA ARG A 170 1.87 9.49 21.16
C ARG A 170 1.15 10.58 21.96
N THR A 171 1.19 11.83 21.52
CA THR A 171 0.47 12.94 22.19
C THR A 171 -0.99 13.05 21.74
N MET A 172 -1.38 12.35 20.68
CA MET A 172 -2.75 12.35 20.15
C MET A 172 -3.60 11.25 20.81
N ARG A 173 -4.92 11.37 20.66
CA ARG A 173 -5.86 10.28 20.95
C ARG A 173 -6.81 10.18 19.78
N SER A 174 -7.07 8.97 19.30
CA SER A 174 -8.04 8.71 18.25
C SER A 174 -9.07 7.67 18.71
N ASP A 175 -10.27 7.78 18.15
CA ASP A 175 -11.34 6.81 18.41
C ASP A 175 -11.14 5.56 17.59
N VAL A 176 -10.69 5.71 16.33
CA VAL A 176 -10.44 4.61 15.40
C VAL A 176 -9.17 4.87 14.59
N LEU A 177 -8.37 3.82 14.42
CA LEU A 177 -7.20 3.79 13.55
C LEU A 177 -7.46 2.82 12.40
N PHE A 178 -7.31 3.29 11.17
CA PHE A 178 -7.22 2.43 9.99
C PHE A 178 -5.77 2.33 9.55
N MET A 179 -5.29 1.12 9.42
CA MET A 179 -3.92 0.85 9.02
C MET A 179 -3.80 -0.43 8.21
N SER A 180 -2.65 -0.62 7.56
CA SER A 180 -2.30 -1.84 6.84
C SER A 180 -0.86 -2.25 7.14
N THR A 181 -0.45 -3.38 6.57
CA THR A 181 0.92 -3.90 6.69
C THR A 181 1.48 -4.29 5.32
N THR A 182 2.78 -4.58 5.25
CA THR A 182 3.41 -5.08 4.00
C THR A 182 3.09 -6.55 3.77
N ALA A 183 3.16 -7.37 4.81
CA ALA A 183 2.97 -8.81 4.75
C ALA A 183 2.33 -9.33 6.03
N VAL A 184 1.68 -10.49 5.91
CA VAL A 184 1.23 -11.30 7.06
C VAL A 184 1.86 -12.69 6.94
N VAL A 185 2.56 -13.11 7.97
CA VAL A 185 3.20 -14.43 8.06
C VAL A 185 2.90 -15.03 9.42
N GLU A 186 2.37 -16.25 9.45
CA GLU A 186 2.07 -16.98 10.69
C GLU A 186 1.25 -16.16 11.70
N GLY A 187 0.27 -15.40 11.22
CA GLY A 187 -0.59 -14.56 12.06
C GLY A 187 0.04 -13.25 12.56
N HIS A 188 1.22 -12.88 12.08
CA HIS A 188 1.94 -11.66 12.42
C HIS A 188 2.01 -10.67 11.26
N CYS A 189 1.74 -9.41 11.53
CA CYS A 189 1.97 -8.30 10.60
C CYS A 189 3.45 -7.97 10.53
N LEU A 190 4.01 -7.90 9.33
CA LEU A 190 5.41 -7.54 9.09
C LEU A 190 5.51 -6.31 8.18
N HIS A 191 6.57 -5.52 8.39
CA HIS A 191 6.89 -4.36 7.57
C HIS A 191 8.36 -4.36 7.14
N ARG A 192 8.69 -3.58 6.10
CA ARG A 192 10.05 -3.46 5.57
C ARG A 192 10.91 -2.45 6.32
N SER A 193 10.28 -1.43 6.91
CA SER A 193 10.95 -0.32 7.61
C SER A 193 10.64 -0.33 9.10
N GLN A 194 11.67 -0.25 9.93
CA GLN A 194 11.54 -0.06 11.37
C GLN A 194 10.98 1.32 11.72
N GLU A 195 11.33 2.35 10.95
CA GLU A 195 10.84 3.71 11.16
C GLU A 195 9.32 3.80 10.96
N THR A 196 8.80 3.11 9.93
CA THR A 196 7.35 2.99 9.72
C THR A 196 6.68 2.24 10.87
N ILE A 197 7.30 1.14 11.37
CA ILE A 197 6.78 0.41 12.53
C ILE A 197 6.70 1.30 13.76
N GLN A 198 7.70 2.14 14.03
CA GLN A 198 7.67 3.05 15.17
C GLN A 198 6.47 3.99 15.15
N VAL A 199 6.13 4.54 13.98
CA VAL A 199 4.96 5.43 13.81
C VAL A 199 3.66 4.63 13.95
N LYS A 200 3.56 3.48 13.29
CA LYS A 200 2.37 2.61 13.37
C LYS A 200 2.10 2.16 14.81
N ARG A 201 3.14 1.72 15.54
CA ARG A 201 3.01 1.37 16.97
C ARG A 201 2.56 2.56 17.81
N ALA A 202 3.11 3.76 17.58
CA ALA A 202 2.69 4.96 18.30
C ALA A 202 1.20 5.29 18.07
N LEU A 203 0.69 5.12 16.85
CA LEU A 203 -0.73 5.26 16.54
C LEU A 203 -1.57 4.18 17.22
N MET A 204 -1.12 2.91 17.23
CA MET A 204 -1.80 1.80 17.91
C MET A 204 -1.91 1.99 19.42
N GLU A 205 -0.86 2.57 20.06
CA GLU A 205 -0.80 2.82 21.51
C GLU A 205 -1.85 3.86 21.96
N THR A 206 -2.31 4.72 21.05
CA THR A 206 -3.11 5.91 21.38
C THR A 206 -4.52 5.90 20.80
N THR A 207 -4.94 4.80 20.20
CA THR A 207 -6.27 4.65 19.61
C THR A 207 -7.20 3.78 20.45
N GLY A 208 -8.49 4.08 20.38
CA GLY A 208 -9.53 3.29 21.04
C GLY A 208 -9.87 2.00 20.29
N LYS A 209 -9.88 2.04 18.95
CA LYS A 209 -10.19 0.88 18.10
C LYS A 209 -9.17 0.76 16.96
N ARG A 210 -8.56 -0.41 16.84
CA ARG A 210 -7.55 -0.72 15.82
C ARG A 210 -8.18 -1.55 14.71
N VAL A 211 -8.23 -0.99 13.50
CA VAL A 211 -8.78 -1.65 12.31
C VAL A 211 -7.65 -1.89 11.31
N LEU A 212 -7.37 -3.16 11.05
CA LEU A 212 -6.39 -3.58 10.05
C LEU A 212 -7.07 -3.88 8.72
N LEU A 213 -6.53 -3.35 7.64
CA LEU A 213 -7.03 -3.48 6.28
C LEU A 213 -6.09 -4.35 5.45
N LEU A 214 -6.53 -5.53 5.02
CA LEU A 214 -5.70 -6.49 4.31
C LEU A 214 -6.36 -6.96 3.02
N ASP A 215 -5.75 -6.67 1.88
CA ASP A 215 -6.03 -7.41 0.66
C ASP A 215 -5.32 -8.77 0.68
N HIS A 216 -5.88 -9.77 -0.02
CA HIS A 216 -5.38 -11.15 -0.01
C HIS A 216 -3.91 -11.27 -0.41
N SER A 217 -3.37 -10.35 -1.22
CA SER A 217 -1.95 -10.38 -1.63
C SER A 217 -0.97 -10.22 -0.46
N LYS A 218 -1.43 -9.72 0.71
CA LYS A 218 -0.59 -9.53 1.89
C LYS A 218 -0.12 -10.83 2.52
N PHE A 219 -0.85 -11.91 2.30
CA PHE A 219 -0.53 -13.23 2.82
C PHE A 219 0.55 -13.97 1.99
N ASP A 220 0.80 -13.52 0.74
CA ASP A 220 1.83 -14.08 -0.15
C ASP A 220 3.14 -13.28 -0.12
N ARG A 221 3.19 -12.18 0.64
CA ARG A 221 4.34 -11.27 0.71
C ARG A 221 5.27 -11.63 1.85
N ARG A 222 6.49 -11.06 1.77
CA ARG A 222 7.50 -11.16 2.83
C ARG A 222 7.97 -9.78 3.25
N ALA A 223 8.26 -9.65 4.53
CA ALA A 223 8.92 -8.50 5.13
C ALA A 223 9.78 -8.97 6.30
N VAL A 224 10.60 -8.08 6.87
CA VAL A 224 11.66 -8.46 7.80
C VAL A 224 11.29 -8.15 9.25
N HIS A 225 10.62 -7.02 9.48
CA HIS A 225 10.39 -6.50 10.82
C HIS A 225 8.96 -6.75 11.26
N GLU A 226 8.80 -7.34 12.43
CA GLU A 226 7.50 -7.57 13.03
C GLU A 226 6.89 -6.28 13.56
N LEU A 227 5.62 -6.06 13.19
CA LEU A 227 4.81 -4.95 13.68
C LEU A 227 3.95 -5.39 14.87
N ALA A 228 3.10 -6.39 14.69
CA ALA A 228 2.14 -6.86 15.70
C ALA A 228 1.53 -8.21 15.28
N PRO A 229 1.10 -9.05 16.22
CA PRO A 229 0.20 -10.16 15.92
C PRO A 229 -1.17 -9.64 15.49
N LEU A 230 -1.87 -10.38 14.62
CA LEU A 230 -3.22 -10.02 14.15
C LEU A 230 -4.24 -9.92 15.29
N THR A 231 -4.01 -10.61 16.39
CA THR A 231 -4.86 -10.58 17.59
C THR A 231 -4.80 -9.27 18.38
N GLU A 232 -3.85 -8.38 18.08
CA GLU A 232 -3.82 -7.02 18.65
C GLU A 232 -4.83 -6.06 17.99
N PHE A 233 -5.48 -6.47 16.90
CA PHE A 233 -6.46 -5.64 16.21
C PHE A 233 -7.89 -6.01 16.62
N ASP A 234 -8.71 -4.97 16.86
CA ASP A 234 -10.11 -5.15 17.24
C ASP A 234 -10.96 -5.63 16.05
N VAL A 235 -10.53 -5.30 14.83
CA VAL A 235 -11.14 -5.75 13.57
C VAL A 235 -10.05 -5.90 12.51
N VAL A 236 -10.07 -7.00 11.78
CA VAL A 236 -9.26 -7.22 10.58
C VAL A 236 -10.22 -7.36 9.39
N VAL A 237 -10.23 -6.37 8.51
CA VAL A 237 -11.06 -6.37 7.31
C VAL A 237 -10.26 -6.96 6.15
N VAL A 238 -10.78 -8.03 5.56
CA VAL A 238 -10.18 -8.72 4.40
C VAL A 238 -11.09 -8.65 3.18
N ASP A 239 -10.52 -8.76 1.98
CA ASP A 239 -11.31 -8.88 0.75
C ASP A 239 -11.77 -10.32 0.49
N PRO A 240 -12.80 -10.54 -0.36
CA PRO A 240 -13.33 -11.89 -0.68
C PRO A 240 -12.32 -12.83 -1.36
N GLY A 241 -11.20 -12.29 -1.89
CA GLY A 241 -10.12 -13.10 -2.46
C GLY A 241 -9.27 -13.84 -1.43
N THR A 242 -9.46 -13.57 -0.13
CA THR A 242 -8.76 -14.28 0.94
C THR A 242 -9.13 -15.76 0.95
N PRO A 243 -8.17 -16.71 0.83
CA PRO A 243 -8.45 -18.12 0.77
C PRO A 243 -9.22 -18.62 2.02
N LYS A 244 -10.29 -19.37 1.80
CA LYS A 244 -11.14 -19.86 2.90
C LYS A 244 -10.36 -20.64 3.97
N PRO A 245 -9.40 -21.54 3.66
CA PRO A 245 -8.63 -22.24 4.69
C PRO A 245 -7.85 -21.28 5.60
N LEU A 246 -7.24 -20.24 5.02
CA LEU A 246 -6.52 -19.21 5.77
C LEU A 246 -7.47 -18.39 6.64
N PHE A 247 -8.64 -18.03 6.11
CA PHE A 247 -9.66 -17.32 6.88
C PHE A 247 -10.11 -18.14 8.10
N ASP A 248 -10.39 -19.44 7.91
CA ASP A 248 -10.83 -20.34 8.97
C ASP A 248 -9.70 -20.54 10.03
N GLU A 249 -8.43 -20.63 9.60
CA GLU A 249 -7.26 -20.72 10.47
C GLU A 249 -7.13 -19.48 11.36
N LEU A 250 -7.11 -18.28 10.77
CA LEU A 250 -6.97 -17.02 11.49
C LEU A 250 -8.14 -16.79 12.47
N ARG A 251 -9.35 -17.14 12.09
CA ARG A 251 -10.53 -17.05 12.95
C ARG A 251 -10.41 -18.01 14.13
N SER A 252 -9.92 -19.23 13.90
CA SER A 252 -9.67 -20.21 14.97
C SER A 252 -8.57 -19.77 15.93
N ALA A 253 -7.60 -18.96 15.46
CA ALA A 253 -6.57 -18.33 16.26
C ALA A 253 -7.06 -17.09 17.05
N GLY A 254 -8.35 -16.76 16.99
CA GLY A 254 -8.96 -15.65 17.74
C GLY A 254 -8.87 -14.29 17.05
N VAL A 255 -8.54 -14.23 15.76
CA VAL A 255 -8.55 -12.97 15.00
C VAL A 255 -9.99 -12.56 14.67
N ALA A 256 -10.34 -11.30 14.98
CA ALA A 256 -11.65 -10.73 14.69
C ALA A 256 -11.75 -10.33 13.19
N LEU A 257 -12.08 -11.27 12.33
CA LEU A 257 -12.12 -11.11 10.87
C LEU A 257 -13.50 -10.69 10.37
N GLU A 258 -13.51 -9.67 9.50
CA GLU A 258 -14.68 -9.25 8.71
C GLU A 258 -14.32 -9.32 7.20
N VAL A 259 -15.24 -9.87 6.38
CA VAL A 259 -15.06 -9.89 4.91
C VAL A 259 -15.77 -8.68 4.31
N ALA A 260 -15.03 -7.91 3.52
CA ALA A 260 -15.57 -6.79 2.76
C ALA A 260 -16.43 -7.30 1.60
N GLU A 261 -17.70 -7.55 1.87
CA GLU A 261 -18.69 -7.87 0.83
C GLU A 261 -18.89 -6.69 -0.12
N GLY A 262 -19.17 -6.95 -1.40
CA GLY A 262 -19.21 -5.98 -2.49
C GLY A 262 -20.29 -4.88 -2.37
#